data_92391e51557e2a9784d43cd969f829d7
#
_entry.id   92391e51557e2a9784d43cd969f829d7
#
_cell.length_a   1.000
_cell.length_b   1.000
_cell.length_c   1.000
_cell.angle_alpha   90.00
_cell.angle_beta   90.00
_cell.angle_gamma   90.00
#
_symmetry.space_group_name_H-M   'P 1'
#
loop_
_entity.id
_entity.type
_entity.pdbx_description
1 polymer ?
#
loop_
_entity_poly.entity_id
_entity_poly.type
_entity_poly.pdbx_seq_one_letter_code
_entity_poly.pdbx_strand_id
1 'polypeptide(L)'
;MIQIPKNDIPPKRGFSTSEFEQRVYKAQRIMHLYRLDAIFVTTPPNIRYFTGFDSQFWESPTRPWFLVIPLQGKPIAVIPEIGAPKMVLTWLDDIRTWPAPSPEDDGISLLKSTLNDLTKTFSRIGAELGREMSLRMPIIDFLKLRDCVDSEIVDGTPAIWDMRMVKTPAEINHIHYICSIASDAYNELPNKLTIGETERDASRKLRIDIAMRGADSTPFMPAISGNGGVSQIVCGPNDKILEIG
;
A
#
# COMPACT_ATOMS: atom_id res chain seq x y z
N MET A 1 17.92 2.56 25.53
CA MET A 1 17.37 1.57 24.56
C MET A 1 15.99 1.17 25.08
N ILE A 2 14.94 1.46 24.34
CA ILE A 2 13.59 0.99 24.68
C ILE A 2 13.57 -0.50 24.34
N GLN A 3 13.46 -1.36 25.37
CA GLN A 3 13.25 -2.79 25.14
C GLN A 3 11.83 -2.97 24.59
N ILE A 4 11.72 -3.30 23.32
CA ILE A 4 10.45 -3.72 22.72
C ILE A 4 10.19 -5.14 23.22
N PRO A 5 9.06 -5.40 23.91
CA PRO A 5 8.73 -6.75 24.34
C PRO A 5 8.70 -7.69 23.13
N LYS A 6 9.39 -8.83 23.21
CA LYS A 6 9.27 -9.87 22.17
C LYS A 6 7.82 -10.36 22.13
N ASN A 7 7.17 -10.13 21.03
CA ASN A 7 5.85 -10.71 20.79
C ASN A 7 6.06 -11.98 19.94
N ASP A 8 6.30 -13.09 20.62
CA ASP A 8 6.63 -14.37 19.97
C ASP A 8 5.42 -15.01 19.25
N ILE A 9 4.22 -14.45 19.42
CA ILE A 9 3.02 -14.94 18.77
C ILE A 9 2.75 -14.09 17.52
N PRO A 10 2.76 -14.71 16.31
CA PRO A 10 2.43 -13.99 15.10
C PRO A 10 1.01 -13.37 15.19
N PRO A 11 0.83 -12.09 14.90
CA PRO A 11 -0.50 -11.54 14.80
C PRO A 11 -1.25 -12.22 13.64
N LYS A 12 -2.57 -12.37 13.81
CA LYS A 12 -3.41 -12.88 12.71
C LYS A 12 -3.21 -11.97 11.48
N ARG A 13 -2.92 -12.58 10.33
CA ARG A 13 -2.75 -11.82 9.07
C ARG A 13 -4.02 -11.05 8.73
N GLY A 14 -3.83 -9.81 8.24
CA GLY A 14 -4.92 -8.90 7.94
C GLY A 14 -5.51 -8.22 9.18
N PHE A 15 -6.70 -7.69 9.03
CA PHE A 15 -7.42 -6.96 10.07
C PHE A 15 -8.88 -7.43 10.14
N SER A 16 -9.55 -7.17 11.25
CA SER A 16 -10.98 -7.47 11.39
C SER A 16 -11.84 -6.50 10.58
N THR A 17 -13.07 -6.92 10.26
CA THR A 17 -14.06 -6.03 9.64
C THR A 17 -14.26 -4.74 10.46
N SER A 18 -14.32 -4.87 11.79
CA SER A 18 -14.47 -3.70 12.66
C SER A 18 -13.30 -2.71 12.58
N GLU A 19 -12.09 -3.19 12.32
CA GLU A 19 -10.92 -2.31 12.08
C GLU A 19 -11.10 -1.51 10.77
N PHE A 20 -11.56 -2.15 9.70
CA PHE A 20 -11.83 -1.48 8.43
C PHE A 20 -12.98 -0.48 8.55
N GLU A 21 -14.05 -0.83 9.27
CA GLU A 21 -15.16 0.09 9.56
C GLU A 21 -14.70 1.34 10.32
N GLN A 22 -13.84 1.17 11.33
CA GLN A 22 -13.26 2.28 12.07
C GLN A 22 -12.37 3.18 11.18
N ARG A 23 -11.59 2.59 10.27
CA ARG A 23 -10.77 3.34 9.30
C ARG A 23 -11.65 4.17 8.37
N VAL A 24 -12.74 3.60 7.86
CA VAL A 24 -13.70 4.32 7.00
C VAL A 24 -14.40 5.41 7.79
N TYR A 25 -14.87 5.13 8.99
CA TYR A 25 -15.48 6.16 9.85
C TYR A 25 -14.52 7.35 10.14
N LYS A 26 -13.24 7.03 10.47
CA LYS A 26 -12.20 8.06 10.63
C LYS A 26 -12.01 8.85 9.33
N ALA A 27 -11.95 8.15 8.19
CA ALA A 27 -11.80 8.79 6.88
C ALA A 27 -12.95 9.76 6.58
N GLN A 28 -14.19 9.36 6.78
CA GLN A 28 -15.37 10.19 6.55
C GLN A 28 -15.38 11.45 7.42
N ARG A 29 -14.97 11.34 8.68
CA ARG A 29 -14.80 12.52 9.54
C ARG A 29 -13.73 13.49 9.03
N ILE A 30 -12.59 12.96 8.58
CA ILE A 30 -11.50 13.75 8.00
C ILE A 30 -11.96 14.38 6.68
N MET A 31 -12.61 13.61 5.81
CA MET A 31 -13.15 14.11 4.54
C MET A 31 -14.12 15.29 4.75
N HIS A 32 -14.96 15.22 5.78
CA HIS A 32 -15.84 16.34 6.12
C HIS A 32 -15.05 17.62 6.46
N LEU A 33 -13.93 17.49 7.21
CA LEU A 33 -13.05 18.64 7.52
C LEU A 33 -12.40 19.23 6.27
N TYR A 34 -12.02 18.37 5.32
CA TYR A 34 -11.41 18.77 4.04
C TYR A 34 -12.44 19.15 2.96
N ARG A 35 -13.75 19.06 3.29
CA ARG A 35 -14.87 19.35 2.39
C ARG A 35 -14.81 18.49 1.12
N LEU A 36 -14.73 17.17 1.30
CA LEU A 36 -14.69 16.18 0.24
C LEU A 36 -15.92 15.27 0.34
N ASP A 37 -16.60 15.04 -0.78
CA ASP A 37 -17.70 14.08 -0.89
C ASP A 37 -17.22 12.65 -1.07
N ALA A 38 -16.03 12.49 -1.63
CA ALA A 38 -15.36 11.22 -1.76
C ALA A 38 -13.84 11.40 -1.84
N ILE A 39 -13.12 10.31 -1.62
CA ILE A 39 -11.73 10.14 -2.06
C ILE A 39 -11.68 8.87 -2.91
N PHE A 40 -11.07 8.94 -4.09
CA PHE A 40 -10.71 7.72 -4.79
C PHE A 40 -9.20 7.49 -4.72
N VAL A 41 -8.83 6.23 -4.48
CA VAL A 41 -7.44 5.81 -4.38
C VAL A 41 -7.14 4.72 -5.40
N THR A 42 -5.90 4.68 -5.87
CA THR A 42 -5.40 3.79 -6.91
C THR A 42 -4.21 2.97 -6.46
N THR A 43 -3.53 3.41 -5.38
CA THR A 43 -2.32 2.76 -4.91
C THR A 43 -2.60 1.52 -4.06
N PRO A 44 -1.84 0.44 -4.23
CA PRO A 44 -2.00 -0.78 -3.45
C PRO A 44 -2.01 -0.56 -1.94
N PRO A 45 -1.12 0.26 -1.34
CA PRO A 45 -1.14 0.51 0.09
C PRO A 45 -2.45 1.14 0.59
N ASN A 46 -3.06 2.04 -0.19
CA ASN A 46 -4.30 2.69 0.20
C ASN A 46 -5.51 1.79 -0.03
N ILE A 47 -5.56 1.05 -1.15
CA ILE A 47 -6.61 0.04 -1.36
C ILE A 47 -6.56 -1.01 -0.24
N ARG A 48 -5.37 -1.56 0.06
CA ARG A 48 -5.19 -2.54 1.14
C ARG A 48 -5.60 -1.97 2.51
N TYR A 49 -5.30 -0.71 2.78
CA TYR A 49 -5.62 -0.05 4.05
C TYR A 49 -7.12 -0.06 4.36
N PHE A 50 -7.96 0.17 3.36
CA PHE A 50 -9.41 0.23 3.52
C PHE A 50 -10.13 -1.10 3.31
N THR A 51 -9.52 -2.07 2.63
CA THR A 51 -10.21 -3.29 2.20
C THR A 51 -9.57 -4.58 2.69
N GLY A 52 -8.28 -4.57 2.98
CA GLY A 52 -7.48 -5.78 3.17
C GLY A 52 -7.17 -6.52 1.86
N PHE A 53 -7.64 -6.03 0.72
CA PHE A 53 -7.38 -6.64 -0.57
C PHE A 53 -5.90 -6.57 -0.92
N ASP A 54 -5.37 -7.68 -1.40
CA ASP A 54 -4.01 -7.81 -1.89
C ASP A 54 -3.99 -8.61 -3.19
N SER A 55 -3.12 -8.24 -4.15
CA SER A 55 -3.05 -8.90 -5.45
C SER A 55 -1.65 -8.83 -6.04
N GLN A 56 -1.23 -9.90 -6.70
CA GLN A 56 0.00 -9.90 -7.51
C GLN A 56 -0.16 -9.09 -8.79
N PHE A 57 -1.39 -8.88 -9.27
CA PHE A 57 -1.66 -8.03 -10.44
C PHE A 57 -1.33 -6.55 -10.23
N TRP A 58 -1.05 -6.13 -9.02
CA TRP A 58 -0.55 -4.78 -8.74
C TRP A 58 0.87 -4.51 -9.27
N GLU A 59 1.59 -5.53 -9.67
CA GLU A 59 2.87 -5.35 -10.38
C GLU A 59 2.69 -4.70 -11.75
N SER A 60 1.53 -4.83 -12.38
CA SER A 60 1.23 -4.15 -13.64
C SER A 60 0.95 -2.66 -13.42
N PRO A 61 1.80 -1.74 -13.92
CA PRO A 61 1.58 -0.30 -13.76
C PRO A 61 0.49 0.25 -14.69
N THR A 62 0.09 -0.51 -15.71
CA THR A 62 -0.77 -0.03 -16.79
C THR A 62 -2.25 -0.33 -16.58
N ARG A 63 -2.62 -1.10 -15.55
CA ARG A 63 -4.01 -1.44 -15.27
C ARG A 63 -4.43 -0.84 -13.95
N PRO A 64 -5.29 0.17 -13.98
CA PRO A 64 -5.75 0.81 -12.77
C PRO A 64 -6.70 -0.09 -11.99
N TRP A 65 -6.71 0.10 -10.70
CA TRP A 65 -7.68 -0.42 -9.75
C TRP A 65 -8.12 0.76 -8.92
N PHE A 66 -9.41 0.94 -8.78
CA PHE A 66 -9.94 2.08 -8.06
C PHE A 66 -10.69 1.62 -6.82
N LEU A 67 -10.51 2.34 -5.74
CA LEU A 67 -11.38 2.25 -4.57
C LEU A 67 -11.91 3.64 -4.27
N VAL A 68 -13.22 3.78 -4.26
CA VAL A 68 -13.91 5.03 -3.92
C VAL A 68 -14.39 4.94 -2.48
N ILE A 69 -13.93 5.85 -1.64
CA ILE A 69 -14.38 6.02 -0.26
C ILE A 69 -15.35 7.19 -0.24
N PRO A 70 -16.67 6.96 -0.16
CA PRO A 70 -17.66 8.04 -0.12
C PRO A 70 -17.73 8.67 1.27
N LEU A 71 -18.22 9.91 1.35
CA LEU A 71 -18.46 10.61 2.62
C LEU A 71 -19.47 9.87 3.52
N GLN A 72 -20.34 9.06 2.92
CA GLN A 72 -21.31 8.23 3.63
C GLN A 72 -21.38 6.84 2.99
N GLY A 73 -21.54 5.79 3.82
CA GLY A 73 -21.63 4.42 3.35
C GLY A 73 -20.28 3.70 3.32
N LYS A 74 -20.25 2.50 2.74
CA LYS A 74 -19.05 1.68 2.59
C LYS A 74 -18.26 2.09 1.35
N PRO A 75 -16.96 1.78 1.29
CA PRO A 75 -16.18 1.96 0.08
C PRO A 75 -16.71 1.10 -1.08
N ILE A 76 -16.53 1.61 -2.29
CA ILE A 76 -16.93 0.99 -3.55
C ILE A 76 -15.67 0.59 -4.29
N ALA A 77 -15.51 -0.69 -4.61
CA ALA A 77 -14.44 -1.15 -5.48
C ALA A 77 -14.85 -1.01 -6.96
N VAL A 78 -14.02 -0.34 -7.74
CA VAL A 78 -14.19 -0.21 -9.19
C VAL A 78 -12.94 -0.81 -9.82
N ILE A 79 -13.05 -2.05 -10.33
CA ILE A 79 -11.88 -2.90 -10.62
C ILE A 79 -12.08 -3.73 -11.90
N PRO A 80 -10.99 -4.21 -12.53
CA PRO A 80 -11.09 -5.21 -13.59
C PRO A 80 -11.83 -6.46 -13.09
N GLU A 81 -12.68 -7.05 -13.94
CA GLU A 81 -13.50 -8.22 -13.58
C GLU A 81 -12.68 -9.42 -13.05
N ILE A 82 -11.44 -9.58 -13.53
CA ILE A 82 -10.51 -10.62 -13.04
C ILE A 82 -10.22 -10.51 -11.54
N GLY A 83 -10.40 -9.34 -10.93
CA GLY A 83 -10.19 -9.11 -9.50
C GLY A 83 -11.42 -9.41 -8.64
N ALA A 84 -12.61 -9.51 -9.22
CA ALA A 84 -13.85 -9.66 -8.50
C ALA A 84 -13.90 -10.91 -7.59
N PRO A 85 -13.48 -12.10 -8.02
CA PRO A 85 -13.51 -13.29 -7.17
C PRO A 85 -12.72 -13.15 -5.87
N LYS A 86 -11.68 -12.35 -5.86
CA LYS A 86 -10.89 -12.07 -4.65
C LYS A 86 -11.45 -10.88 -3.86
N MET A 87 -11.97 -9.86 -4.55
CA MET A 87 -12.54 -8.69 -3.89
C MET A 87 -13.79 -9.04 -3.08
N VAL A 88 -14.62 -9.95 -3.54
CA VAL A 88 -15.82 -10.43 -2.80
C VAL A 88 -15.48 -11.14 -1.49
N LEU A 89 -14.24 -11.58 -1.29
CA LEU A 89 -13.77 -12.15 -0.02
C LEU A 89 -13.40 -11.08 1.02
N THR A 90 -13.43 -9.81 0.64
CA THR A 90 -13.24 -8.69 1.57
C THR A 90 -14.57 -8.34 2.27
N TRP A 91 -14.58 -7.27 3.03
CA TRP A 91 -15.77 -6.79 3.74
C TRP A 91 -16.65 -5.84 2.91
N LEU A 92 -16.30 -5.59 1.65
CA LEU A 92 -17.02 -4.70 0.74
C LEU A 92 -18.25 -5.38 0.14
N ASP A 93 -19.31 -4.58 -0.05
CA ASP A 93 -20.58 -5.05 -0.64
C ASP A 93 -20.74 -4.56 -2.08
N ASP A 94 -20.24 -3.35 -2.43
CA ASP A 94 -20.36 -2.78 -3.78
C ASP A 94 -19.04 -2.96 -4.54
N ILE A 95 -19.07 -3.87 -5.52
CA ILE A 95 -17.94 -4.22 -6.37
C ILE A 95 -18.39 -4.05 -7.82
N ARG A 96 -17.93 -2.99 -8.47
CA ARG A 96 -18.22 -2.67 -9.86
C ARG A 96 -17.06 -3.08 -10.73
N THR A 97 -17.34 -3.75 -11.85
CA THR A 97 -16.29 -4.32 -12.67
C THR A 97 -16.45 -3.93 -14.14
N TRP A 98 -15.34 -3.90 -14.84
CA TRP A 98 -15.30 -3.81 -16.29
C TRP A 98 -14.52 -4.97 -16.89
N PRO A 99 -14.83 -5.40 -18.14
CA PRO A 99 -14.04 -6.41 -18.83
C PRO A 99 -12.66 -5.84 -19.19
N ALA A 100 -11.60 -6.49 -18.73
CA ALA A 100 -10.21 -6.09 -19.02
C ALA A 100 -9.48 -7.21 -19.77
N PRO A 101 -8.63 -6.87 -20.75
CA PRO A 101 -8.19 -5.53 -21.16
C PRO A 101 -9.25 -4.75 -21.97
N SER A 102 -9.35 -3.44 -21.72
CA SER A 102 -10.18 -2.52 -22.50
C SER A 102 -9.33 -1.30 -22.89
N PRO A 103 -8.59 -1.35 -24.01
CA PRO A 103 -7.59 -0.34 -24.35
C PRO A 103 -8.14 1.08 -24.53
N GLU A 104 -9.41 1.21 -24.86
CA GLU A 104 -10.05 2.52 -25.10
C GLU A 104 -10.66 3.12 -23.82
N ASP A 105 -11.06 2.26 -22.89
CA ASP A 105 -11.69 2.66 -21.62
C ASP A 105 -11.40 1.62 -20.52
N ASP A 106 -10.24 1.70 -19.92
CA ASP A 106 -9.83 0.77 -18.85
C ASP A 106 -10.46 1.17 -17.49
N GLY A 107 -11.81 1.20 -17.46
CA GLY A 107 -12.63 1.46 -16.28
C GLY A 107 -12.94 2.94 -15.99
N ILE A 108 -12.55 3.86 -16.85
CA ILE A 108 -12.72 5.31 -16.61
C ILE A 108 -14.18 5.72 -16.65
N SER A 109 -14.97 5.23 -17.63
CA SER A 109 -16.40 5.50 -17.69
C SER A 109 -17.14 4.95 -16.47
N LEU A 110 -16.75 3.77 -15.99
CA LEU A 110 -17.34 3.16 -14.79
C LEU A 110 -16.97 3.94 -13.54
N LEU A 111 -15.72 4.39 -13.41
CA LEU A 111 -15.29 5.25 -12.31
C LEU A 111 -16.04 6.58 -12.33
N LYS A 112 -16.16 7.23 -13.50
CA LYS A 112 -16.94 8.46 -13.68
C LYS A 112 -18.38 8.27 -13.19
N SER A 113 -19.06 7.23 -13.69
CA SER A 113 -20.43 6.92 -13.27
C SER A 113 -20.52 6.74 -11.76
N THR A 114 -19.60 5.95 -11.19
CA THR A 114 -19.54 5.72 -9.74
C THR A 114 -19.39 7.01 -8.95
N LEU A 115 -18.51 7.92 -9.37
CA LEU A 115 -18.30 9.20 -8.71
C LEU A 115 -19.51 10.14 -8.85
N ASN A 116 -20.17 10.12 -10.01
CA ASN A 116 -21.35 10.96 -10.26
C ASN A 116 -22.61 10.48 -9.51
N ASP A 117 -22.69 9.18 -9.19
CA ASP A 117 -23.79 8.58 -8.40
C ASP A 117 -23.75 9.00 -6.92
N LEU A 118 -22.62 9.54 -6.43
CA LEU A 118 -22.46 9.90 -5.03
C LEU A 118 -23.26 11.16 -4.66
N THR A 119 -23.71 11.22 -3.41
CA THR A 119 -24.34 12.42 -2.85
C THR A 119 -23.33 13.57 -2.83
N LYS A 120 -23.67 14.69 -3.43
CA LYS A 120 -22.83 15.89 -3.52
C LYS A 120 -23.20 16.89 -2.43
N THR A 121 -22.31 17.07 -1.47
CA THR A 121 -22.42 18.09 -0.41
C THR A 121 -21.47 19.25 -0.67
N PHE A 122 -20.28 18.95 -1.13
CA PHE A 122 -19.20 19.92 -1.37
C PHE A 122 -18.82 20.02 -2.86
N SER A 123 -19.28 19.09 -3.68
CA SER A 123 -18.92 18.93 -5.10
C SER A 123 -17.40 18.81 -5.32
N ARG A 124 -16.71 18.12 -4.40
CA ARG A 124 -15.27 17.94 -4.43
C ARG A 124 -14.88 16.49 -4.12
N ILE A 125 -13.99 15.95 -4.90
CA ILE A 125 -13.46 14.57 -4.81
C ILE A 125 -11.95 14.64 -4.65
N GLY A 126 -11.43 14.01 -3.59
CA GLY A 126 -10.00 13.89 -3.37
C GLY A 126 -9.40 12.76 -4.19
N ALA A 127 -8.17 12.94 -4.68
CA ALA A 127 -7.38 11.92 -5.33
C ALA A 127 -5.91 11.98 -4.85
N GLU A 128 -5.12 10.95 -5.16
CA GLU A 128 -3.70 10.82 -4.78
C GLU A 128 -2.80 11.68 -5.69
N LEU A 129 -2.94 13.02 -5.65
CA LEU A 129 -2.28 13.95 -6.57
C LEU A 129 -1.05 14.66 -6.00
N GLY A 130 -0.87 14.63 -4.69
CA GLY A 130 0.18 15.38 -4.00
C GLY A 130 1.54 14.69 -4.02
N ARG A 131 2.52 15.39 -3.42
CA ARG A 131 3.88 14.87 -3.24
C ARG A 131 3.86 13.59 -2.40
N GLU A 132 4.80 12.67 -2.67
CA GLU A 132 4.91 11.36 -2.01
C GLU A 132 3.70 10.43 -2.26
N MET A 133 2.85 10.78 -3.22
CA MET A 133 1.77 9.96 -3.72
C MET A 133 1.96 9.67 -5.21
N SER A 134 1.31 8.65 -5.70
CA SER A 134 1.27 8.34 -7.13
C SER A 134 -0.13 7.95 -7.54
N LEU A 135 -0.60 8.53 -8.63
CA LEU A 135 -1.84 8.11 -9.24
C LEU A 135 -1.53 6.96 -10.22
N ARG A 136 -1.98 5.74 -9.90
CA ARG A 136 -1.71 4.54 -10.71
C ARG A 136 -2.75 4.38 -11.83
N MET A 137 -2.75 5.33 -12.74
CA MET A 137 -3.51 5.30 -13.99
C MET A 137 -2.78 6.15 -15.04
N PRO A 138 -3.03 5.95 -16.34
CA PRO A 138 -2.50 6.83 -17.37
C PRO A 138 -2.94 8.28 -17.16
N ILE A 139 -2.02 9.22 -17.32
CA ILE A 139 -2.33 10.66 -17.14
C ILE A 139 -3.45 11.10 -18.11
N ILE A 140 -3.46 10.59 -19.31
CA ILE A 140 -4.51 10.92 -20.30
C ILE A 140 -5.90 10.52 -19.81
N ASP A 141 -6.01 9.38 -19.10
CA ASP A 141 -7.26 8.89 -18.55
C ASP A 141 -7.69 9.71 -17.33
N PHE A 142 -6.73 10.12 -16.50
CA PHE A 142 -7.01 11.06 -15.43
C PHE A 142 -7.53 12.41 -15.95
N LEU A 143 -6.92 12.95 -17.01
CA LEU A 143 -7.38 14.19 -17.63
C LEU A 143 -8.80 14.04 -18.19
N LYS A 144 -9.09 12.94 -18.88
CA LYS A 144 -10.46 12.63 -19.36
C LYS A 144 -11.46 12.55 -18.19
N LEU A 145 -11.10 11.83 -17.10
CA LEU A 145 -11.95 11.72 -15.92
C LEU A 145 -12.24 13.10 -15.32
N ARG A 146 -11.20 13.90 -15.10
CA ARG A 146 -11.30 15.25 -14.54
C ARG A 146 -12.21 16.16 -15.36
N ASP A 147 -12.12 16.07 -16.67
CA ASP A 147 -12.87 16.95 -17.57
C ASP A 147 -14.34 16.50 -17.75
N CYS A 148 -14.71 15.29 -17.31
CA CYS A 148 -16.05 14.75 -17.54
C CYS A 148 -16.82 14.34 -16.26
N VAL A 149 -16.19 14.38 -15.08
CA VAL A 149 -16.88 14.18 -13.80
C VAL A 149 -17.52 15.48 -13.34
N ASP A 150 -18.70 15.39 -12.69
CA ASP A 150 -19.48 16.58 -12.30
C ASP A 150 -18.93 17.34 -11.10
N SER A 151 -17.99 16.75 -10.37
CA SER A 151 -17.37 17.34 -9.18
C SER A 151 -15.92 17.75 -9.47
N GLU A 152 -15.42 18.75 -8.75
CA GLU A 152 -14.01 19.12 -8.83
C GLU A 152 -13.11 18.03 -8.26
N ILE A 153 -12.13 17.52 -9.04
CA ILE A 153 -11.10 16.63 -8.52
C ILE A 153 -9.96 17.46 -7.94
N VAL A 154 -9.65 17.24 -6.68
CA VAL A 154 -8.64 17.98 -5.91
C VAL A 154 -7.60 17.04 -5.30
N ASP A 155 -6.49 17.61 -4.83
CA ASP A 155 -5.50 16.85 -4.08
C ASP A 155 -6.05 16.37 -2.73
N GLY A 156 -6.22 15.07 -2.59
CA GLY A 156 -6.66 14.38 -1.37
C GLY A 156 -5.52 13.93 -0.45
N THR A 157 -4.26 14.16 -0.85
CA THR A 157 -3.08 13.68 -0.11
C THR A 157 -3.06 14.11 1.35
N PRO A 158 -3.33 15.37 1.73
CA PRO A 158 -3.35 15.77 3.13
C PRO A 158 -4.36 14.98 3.96
N ALA A 159 -5.57 14.77 3.42
CA ALA A 159 -6.59 13.98 4.09
C ALA A 159 -6.15 12.52 4.26
N ILE A 160 -5.58 11.90 3.22
CA ILE A 160 -5.07 10.52 3.28
C ILE A 160 -3.96 10.38 4.32
N TRP A 161 -3.08 11.36 4.45
CA TRP A 161 -2.05 11.37 5.48
C TRP A 161 -2.63 11.43 6.88
N ASP A 162 -3.58 12.31 7.14
CA ASP A 162 -4.24 12.42 8.43
C ASP A 162 -4.97 11.12 8.82
N MET A 163 -5.52 10.40 7.84
CA MET A 163 -6.13 9.08 8.07
C MET A 163 -5.12 8.04 8.55
N ARG A 164 -3.90 8.05 8.01
CA ARG A 164 -2.91 6.97 8.16
C ARG A 164 -1.74 7.28 9.09
N MET A 165 -1.51 8.55 9.41
CA MET A 165 -0.34 8.98 10.20
C MET A 165 -0.37 8.38 11.61
N VAL A 166 -1.51 8.44 12.30
CA VAL A 166 -1.69 7.85 13.63
C VAL A 166 -2.16 6.40 13.49
N LYS A 167 -1.30 5.46 13.91
CA LYS A 167 -1.53 4.01 13.79
C LYS A 167 -2.48 3.51 14.86
N THR A 168 -3.29 2.52 14.53
CA THR A 168 -4.13 1.81 15.48
C THR A 168 -3.30 0.82 16.31
N PRO A 169 -3.80 0.34 17.47
CA PRO A 169 -3.13 -0.72 18.23
C PRO A 169 -2.88 -1.99 17.40
N ALA A 170 -3.82 -2.35 16.51
CA ALA A 170 -3.66 -3.51 15.63
C ALA A 170 -2.52 -3.31 14.62
N GLU A 171 -2.40 -2.12 14.02
CA GLU A 171 -1.28 -1.77 13.13
C GLU A 171 0.05 -1.78 13.88
N ILE A 172 0.10 -1.22 15.09
CA ILE A 172 1.29 -1.22 15.94
C ILE A 172 1.75 -2.65 16.25
N ASN A 173 0.81 -3.56 16.54
CA ASN A 173 1.14 -4.96 16.80
C ASN A 173 1.79 -5.65 15.59
N HIS A 174 1.30 -5.41 14.37
CA HIS A 174 1.93 -5.91 13.15
C HIS A 174 3.33 -5.33 12.93
N ILE A 175 3.50 -4.01 13.16
CA ILE A 175 4.79 -3.35 13.04
C ILE A 175 5.80 -3.92 14.05
N HIS A 176 5.41 -4.11 15.29
CA HIS A 176 6.26 -4.73 16.32
C HIS A 176 6.71 -6.13 15.91
N TYR A 177 5.78 -6.95 15.44
CA TYR A 177 6.09 -8.31 15.02
C TYR A 177 7.10 -8.35 13.86
N ILE A 178 6.90 -7.55 12.82
CA ILE A 178 7.85 -7.54 11.69
C ILE A 178 9.20 -6.95 12.07
N CYS A 179 9.23 -5.96 12.97
CA CYS A 179 10.48 -5.43 13.53
C CYS A 179 11.24 -6.49 14.35
N SER A 180 10.54 -7.35 15.11
CA SER A 180 11.21 -8.44 15.84
C SER A 180 11.84 -9.45 14.90
N ILE A 181 11.13 -9.84 13.83
CA ILE A 181 11.68 -10.72 12.78
C ILE A 181 12.96 -10.13 12.18
N ALA A 182 12.93 -8.86 11.81
CA ALA A 182 14.09 -8.19 11.23
C ALA A 182 15.26 -8.14 12.23
N SER A 183 14.99 -7.75 13.47
CA SER A 183 16.02 -7.66 14.53
C SER A 183 16.66 -9.01 14.80
N ASP A 184 15.87 -10.09 14.92
CA ASP A 184 16.40 -11.42 15.16
C ASP A 184 17.24 -11.92 13.97
N ALA A 185 16.82 -11.62 12.72
CA ALA A 185 17.61 -11.98 11.55
C ALA A 185 18.93 -11.20 11.47
N TYR A 186 18.94 -9.92 11.82
CA TYR A 186 20.18 -9.13 11.89
C TYR A 186 21.10 -9.59 13.01
N ASN A 187 20.58 -9.96 14.17
CA ASN A 187 21.38 -10.49 15.28
C ASN A 187 22.06 -11.82 14.91
N GLU A 188 21.41 -12.66 14.10
CA GLU A 188 21.97 -13.93 13.64
C GLU A 188 22.88 -13.79 12.40
N LEU A 189 22.85 -12.65 11.72
CA LEU A 189 23.58 -12.44 10.48
C LEU A 189 25.10 -12.73 10.61
N PRO A 190 25.82 -12.27 11.66
CA PRO A 190 27.24 -12.57 11.81
C PRO A 190 27.56 -14.06 11.82
N ASN A 191 26.67 -14.90 12.35
CA ASN A 191 26.84 -16.35 12.42
C ASN A 191 26.62 -17.04 11.05
N LYS A 192 26.04 -16.34 10.10
CA LYS A 192 25.70 -16.86 8.77
C LYS A 192 26.64 -16.39 7.67
N LEU A 193 27.41 -15.34 7.94
CA LEU A 193 28.37 -14.81 6.97
C LEU A 193 29.67 -15.61 6.99
N THR A 194 30.28 -15.71 5.83
CA THR A 194 31.58 -16.35 5.64
C THR A 194 32.51 -15.38 4.91
N ILE A 195 33.76 -15.27 5.39
CA ILE A 195 34.77 -14.46 4.71
C ILE A 195 35.01 -15.08 3.31
N GLY A 196 35.12 -14.21 2.30
CA GLY A 196 35.29 -14.60 0.91
C GLY A 196 33.98 -14.75 0.13
N GLU A 197 32.84 -14.70 0.76
CA GLU A 197 31.56 -14.58 0.03
C GLU A 197 31.26 -13.12 -0.36
N THR A 198 30.32 -12.93 -1.28
CA THR A 198 29.96 -11.59 -1.79
C THR A 198 28.89 -10.88 -0.96
N GLU A 199 28.80 -9.55 -1.08
CA GLU A 199 27.66 -8.77 -0.54
C GLU A 199 26.31 -9.33 -1.03
N ARG A 200 26.28 -9.82 -2.28
CA ARG A 200 25.08 -10.43 -2.88
C ARG A 200 24.70 -11.73 -2.15
N ASP A 201 25.67 -12.55 -1.79
CA ASP A 201 25.43 -13.79 -1.03
C ASP A 201 24.96 -13.48 0.38
N ALA A 202 25.58 -12.52 1.05
CA ALA A 202 25.17 -12.04 2.36
C ALA A 202 23.71 -11.52 2.36
N SER A 203 23.37 -10.69 1.39
CA SER A 203 22.01 -10.18 1.23
C SER A 203 21.00 -11.30 0.95
N ARG A 204 21.37 -12.29 0.14
CA ARG A 204 20.53 -13.45 -0.14
C ARG A 204 20.27 -14.27 1.13
N LYS A 205 21.31 -14.54 1.93
CA LYS A 205 21.17 -15.25 3.21
C LYS A 205 20.23 -14.53 4.17
N LEU A 206 20.37 -13.21 4.30
CA LEU A 206 19.49 -12.41 5.15
C LEU A 206 18.04 -12.43 4.66
N ARG A 207 17.80 -12.32 3.35
CA ARG A 207 16.45 -12.41 2.76
C ARG A 207 15.80 -13.76 3.05
N ILE A 208 16.56 -14.85 2.88
CA ILE A 208 16.08 -16.20 3.18
C ILE A 208 15.73 -16.33 4.67
N ASP A 209 16.58 -15.85 5.55
CA ASP A 209 16.33 -15.92 7.00
C ASP A 209 15.08 -15.13 7.42
N ILE A 210 14.92 -13.91 6.93
CA ILE A 210 13.75 -13.09 7.18
C ILE A 210 12.47 -13.78 6.68
N ALA A 211 12.51 -14.38 5.49
CA ALA A 211 11.39 -15.13 4.92
C ALA A 211 11.07 -16.39 5.75
N MET A 212 12.08 -17.13 6.18
CA MET A 212 11.91 -18.33 7.05
C MET A 212 11.31 -17.99 8.42
N ARG A 213 11.53 -16.77 8.91
CA ARG A 213 10.92 -16.25 10.14
C ARG A 213 9.48 -15.77 9.95
N GLY A 214 8.98 -15.73 8.71
CA GLY A 214 7.57 -15.45 8.40
C GLY A 214 7.27 -14.07 7.81
N ALA A 215 8.27 -13.31 7.36
CA ALA A 215 8.03 -12.11 6.59
C ALA A 215 7.61 -12.45 5.14
N ASP A 216 6.68 -11.69 4.60
CA ASP A 216 6.15 -11.92 3.25
C ASP A 216 7.08 -11.39 2.14
N SER A 217 7.82 -10.34 2.42
CA SER A 217 8.73 -9.71 1.46
C SER A 217 9.82 -8.88 2.14
N THR A 218 10.88 -8.62 1.39
CA THR A 218 11.97 -7.71 1.76
C THR A 218 12.25 -6.79 0.58
N PRO A 219 11.38 -5.80 0.29
CA PRO A 219 11.42 -5.03 -0.94
C PRO A 219 12.68 -4.14 -1.06
N PHE A 220 13.20 -3.66 0.06
CA PHE A 220 14.38 -2.82 0.11
C PHE A 220 15.41 -3.42 1.07
N MET A 221 16.55 -3.84 0.53
CA MET A 221 17.66 -4.41 1.30
C MET A 221 18.99 -4.00 0.66
N PRO A 222 19.50 -2.81 0.96
CA PRO A 222 20.85 -2.45 0.58
C PRO A 222 21.86 -3.28 1.40
N ALA A 223 22.94 -3.69 0.79
CA ALA A 223 24.04 -4.34 1.47
C ALA A 223 25.34 -3.80 0.89
N ILE A 224 26.14 -3.19 1.74
CA ILE A 224 27.40 -2.52 1.38
C ILE A 224 28.41 -2.81 2.47
N SER A 225 29.61 -3.18 2.10
CA SER A 225 30.69 -3.54 3.01
C SER A 225 31.94 -2.69 2.80
N GLY A 226 32.82 -2.67 3.83
CA GLY A 226 34.14 -2.03 3.80
C GLY A 226 34.11 -0.49 3.97
N ASN A 227 35.30 0.10 3.96
CA ASN A 227 35.49 1.52 4.13
C ASN A 227 34.77 2.33 3.06
N GLY A 228 34.03 3.39 3.46
CA GLY A 228 33.26 4.25 2.57
C GLY A 228 31.92 3.69 2.11
N GLY A 229 31.50 2.52 2.59
CA GLY A 229 30.20 1.92 2.25
C GLY A 229 29.01 2.83 2.49
N VAL A 230 29.04 3.64 3.55
CA VAL A 230 28.01 4.63 3.87
C VAL A 230 27.79 5.70 2.80
N SER A 231 28.73 5.91 1.89
CA SER A 231 28.58 6.85 0.76
C SER A 231 27.70 6.32 -0.38
N GLN A 232 27.30 5.04 -0.34
CA GLN A 232 26.58 4.34 -1.39
C GLN A 232 25.24 3.75 -0.89
N ILE A 233 24.56 4.46 -0.02
CA ILE A 233 23.33 3.96 0.67
C ILE A 233 22.17 3.58 -0.24
N VAL A 234 22.18 4.00 -1.49
CA VAL A 234 21.15 3.67 -2.49
C VAL A 234 21.54 2.51 -3.42
N CYS A 235 22.73 1.94 -3.21
CA CYS A 235 23.22 0.81 -4.02
C CYS A 235 22.67 -0.51 -3.51
N GLY A 236 22.32 -1.39 -4.44
CA GLY A 236 22.05 -2.79 -4.12
C GLY A 236 23.35 -3.57 -3.86
N PRO A 237 23.24 -4.81 -3.32
CA PRO A 237 24.38 -5.68 -3.11
C PRO A 237 25.04 -6.03 -4.43
N ASN A 238 26.36 -6.04 -4.44
CA ASN A 238 27.21 -6.34 -5.60
C ASN A 238 28.11 -7.56 -5.33
N ASP A 239 29.07 -7.81 -6.22
CA ASP A 239 29.97 -8.95 -6.14
C ASP A 239 31.26 -8.63 -5.35
N LYS A 240 31.30 -7.55 -4.59
CA LYS A 240 32.38 -7.23 -3.66
C LYS A 240 32.48 -8.31 -2.60
N ILE A 241 33.69 -8.79 -2.38
CA ILE A 241 34.00 -9.86 -1.42
C ILE A 241 34.04 -9.29 -0.01
N LEU A 242 33.46 -10.03 0.94
CA LEU A 242 33.54 -9.74 2.36
C LEU A 242 34.93 -10.09 2.89
N GLU A 243 35.58 -9.15 3.55
CA GLU A 243 36.90 -9.26 4.14
C GLU A 243 36.81 -9.09 5.66
N ILE A 244 37.89 -9.38 6.36
CA ILE A 244 38.02 -9.15 7.82
C ILE A 244 38.22 -7.64 8.06
N GLY A 245 37.45 -7.07 8.99
CA GLY A 245 37.65 -5.70 9.48
C GLY A 245 36.47 -4.75 9.27
#